data_d59fd976f47991fc167ce1d03ab2358c
#
_entry.id   d59fd976f47991fc167ce1d03ab2358c
#
_cell.length_a   1.000
_cell.length_b   1.000
_cell.length_c   1.000
_cell.angle_alpha   90.00
_cell.angle_beta   90.00
_cell.angle_gamma   90.00
#
_symmetry.space_group_name_H-M   'P 1'
#
loop_
_entity.id
_entity.type
_entity.pdbx_description
1 polymer ?
#
loop_
_entity_poly.entity_id
_entity_poly.type
_entity_poly.pdbx_seq_one_letter_code
_entity_poly.pdbx_strand_id
1 'polypeptide(L)'
;MKILKTLIFALILSSSLPLSSFANQSVEEIIKGRKAMFSENYQNAKKISILLRSGKKEEAKPLMKKISDNYKKLLDYFPENTKEGFKTEALPSIWENKDEFNALMQKASDDMLKLAKAIDTADDLGAIQKKLMWSNCSACHDRFRAPH
;
A
#
# COMPACT_ATOMS: atom_id res chain seq x y z
N MET A 1 -18.55 -22.99 62.40
CA MET A 1 -18.60 -23.30 60.97
C MET A 1 -18.76 -21.98 60.21
N LYS A 2 -17.68 -21.48 59.58
CA LYS A 2 -17.69 -20.23 58.79
C LYS A 2 -17.69 -20.61 57.32
N ILE A 3 -18.77 -20.32 56.58
CA ILE A 3 -18.91 -20.59 55.16
C ILE A 3 -18.26 -19.43 54.41
N LEU A 4 -17.13 -19.73 53.76
CA LEU A 4 -16.38 -18.79 52.91
C LEU A 4 -17.09 -18.74 51.52
N LYS A 5 -17.75 -17.64 51.22
CA LYS A 5 -18.34 -17.38 49.89
C LYS A 5 -17.27 -16.87 48.94
N THR A 6 -16.84 -17.73 48.03
CA THR A 6 -15.92 -17.38 46.95
C THR A 6 -16.69 -16.65 45.85
N LEU A 7 -16.44 -15.36 45.69
CA LEU A 7 -16.94 -14.54 44.57
C LEU A 7 -16.04 -14.81 43.37
N ILE A 8 -16.57 -15.50 42.35
CA ILE A 8 -15.91 -15.64 41.04
C ILE A 8 -16.22 -14.37 40.24
N PHE A 9 -15.20 -13.55 40.06
CA PHE A 9 -15.25 -12.37 39.18
C PHE A 9 -14.98 -12.81 37.75
N ALA A 10 -16.02 -12.98 36.93
CA ALA A 10 -15.89 -13.28 35.51
C ALA A 10 -15.39 -12.03 34.76
N LEU A 11 -14.13 -12.05 34.36
CA LEU A 11 -13.51 -11.01 33.52
C LEU A 11 -14.01 -11.18 32.08
N ILE A 12 -14.99 -10.38 31.68
CA ILE A 12 -15.44 -10.34 30.28
C ILE A 12 -14.42 -9.57 29.47
N LEU A 13 -13.59 -10.30 28.73
CA LEU A 13 -12.63 -9.75 27.77
C LEU A 13 -13.39 -9.26 26.53
N SER A 14 -13.76 -7.97 26.51
CA SER A 14 -14.36 -7.35 25.33
C SER A 14 -13.30 -7.23 24.23
N SER A 15 -13.29 -8.18 23.30
CA SER A 15 -12.52 -8.06 22.06
C SER A 15 -13.17 -7.04 21.14
N SER A 16 -12.72 -5.79 21.21
CA SER A 16 -13.05 -4.75 20.23
C SER A 16 -12.37 -5.09 18.92
N LEU A 17 -13.13 -5.63 17.96
CA LEU A 17 -12.70 -5.75 16.57
C LEU A 17 -12.46 -4.34 16.02
N PRO A 18 -11.35 -4.09 15.28
CA PRO A 18 -11.15 -2.82 14.62
C PRO A 18 -12.26 -2.63 13.58
N LEU A 19 -13.14 -1.64 13.80
CA LEU A 19 -14.07 -1.21 12.77
C LEU A 19 -13.25 -0.73 11.57
N SER A 20 -13.50 -1.33 10.39
CA SER A 20 -12.90 -0.89 9.14
C SER A 20 -13.13 0.60 8.94
N SER A 21 -12.08 1.35 8.69
CA SER A 21 -12.09 2.81 8.49
C SER A 21 -12.97 3.29 7.31
N PHE A 22 -13.58 2.38 6.58
CA PHE A 22 -14.42 2.63 5.39
C PHE A 22 -15.92 2.57 5.67
N ALA A 23 -16.38 2.38 6.91
CA ALA A 23 -17.81 2.22 7.24
C ALA A 23 -18.73 3.36 6.76
N ASN A 24 -18.14 4.54 6.42
CA ASN A 24 -18.88 5.72 5.95
C ASN A 24 -18.44 6.24 4.58
N GLN A 25 -17.50 5.58 3.86
CA GLN A 25 -17.07 6.05 2.55
C GLN A 25 -17.92 5.44 1.43
N SER A 26 -18.35 6.29 0.48
CA SER A 26 -19.03 5.82 -0.72
C SER A 26 -18.07 5.06 -1.65
N VAL A 27 -18.63 4.20 -2.51
CA VAL A 27 -17.87 3.49 -3.56
C VAL A 27 -17.07 4.47 -4.42
N GLU A 28 -17.66 5.61 -4.75
CA GLU A 28 -16.99 6.66 -5.53
C GLU A 28 -15.77 7.23 -4.81
N GLU A 29 -15.87 7.54 -3.53
CA GLU A 29 -14.76 8.06 -2.73
C GLU A 29 -13.62 7.06 -2.62
N ILE A 30 -13.92 5.77 -2.42
CA ILE A 30 -12.92 4.71 -2.37
C ILE A 30 -12.18 4.60 -3.72
N ILE A 31 -12.91 4.55 -4.84
CA ILE A 31 -12.30 4.45 -6.17
C ILE A 31 -11.48 5.70 -6.50
N LYS A 32 -11.98 6.90 -6.23
CA LYS A 32 -11.23 8.15 -6.41
C LYS A 32 -9.99 8.20 -5.50
N GLY A 33 -10.12 7.76 -4.26
CA GLY A 33 -9.02 7.72 -3.30
C GLY A 33 -7.87 6.82 -3.76
N ARG A 34 -8.17 5.57 -4.22
CA ARG A 34 -7.11 4.69 -4.74
C ARG A 34 -6.44 5.25 -6.00
N LYS A 35 -7.21 5.84 -6.92
CA LYS A 35 -6.66 6.49 -8.13
C LYS A 35 -5.73 7.65 -7.76
N ALA A 36 -6.12 8.49 -6.80
CA ALA A 36 -5.31 9.59 -6.32
C ALA A 36 -3.98 9.11 -5.70
N MET A 37 -4.02 8.05 -4.86
CA MET A 37 -2.81 7.49 -4.24
C MET A 37 -1.86 6.87 -5.28
N PHE A 38 -2.37 6.16 -6.29
CA PHE A 38 -1.52 5.66 -7.38
C PHE A 38 -0.91 6.79 -8.22
N SER A 39 -1.68 7.84 -8.51
CA SER A 39 -1.17 9.03 -9.19
C SER A 39 -0.07 9.72 -8.38
N GLU A 40 -0.28 9.89 -7.06
CA GLU A 40 0.73 10.44 -6.15
C GLU A 40 2.00 9.59 -6.13
N ASN A 41 1.85 8.25 -6.06
CA ASN A 41 2.99 7.33 -6.11
C ASN A 41 3.81 7.50 -7.39
N TYR A 42 3.14 7.61 -8.55
CA TYR A 42 3.81 7.83 -9.83
C TYR A 42 4.55 9.17 -9.88
N GLN A 43 3.93 10.27 -9.43
CA GLN A 43 4.58 11.57 -9.38
C GLN A 43 5.79 11.57 -8.44
N ASN A 44 5.66 10.96 -7.27
CA ASN A 44 6.76 10.81 -6.32
C ASN A 44 7.89 9.95 -6.90
N ALA A 45 7.58 8.85 -7.60
CA ALA A 45 8.59 8.01 -8.24
C ALA A 45 9.41 8.78 -9.30
N LYS A 46 8.75 9.62 -10.11
CA LYS A 46 9.42 10.52 -11.06
C LYS A 46 10.33 11.52 -10.34
N LYS A 47 9.83 12.14 -9.27
CA LYS A 47 10.58 13.10 -8.48
C LYS A 47 11.80 12.45 -7.80
N ILE A 48 11.64 11.24 -7.25
CA ILE A 48 12.74 10.43 -6.71
C ILE A 48 13.83 10.26 -7.77
N SER A 49 13.46 9.85 -8.99
CA SER A 49 14.42 9.64 -10.07
C SER A 49 15.21 10.92 -10.44
N ILE A 50 14.55 12.09 -10.40
CA ILE A 50 15.19 13.38 -10.63
C ILE A 50 16.16 13.72 -9.50
N LEU A 51 15.72 13.57 -8.26
CA LEU A 51 16.52 13.88 -7.07
C LEU A 51 17.79 13.01 -7.00
N LEU A 52 17.65 11.71 -7.28
CA LEU A 52 18.79 10.79 -7.25
C LEU A 52 19.80 11.10 -8.36
N ARG A 53 19.34 11.46 -9.56
CA ARG A 53 20.25 11.92 -10.63
C ARG A 53 20.98 13.23 -10.27
N SER A 54 20.38 14.06 -9.44
CA SER A 54 20.98 15.31 -8.96
C SER A 54 21.79 15.15 -7.66
N GLY A 55 22.01 13.92 -7.19
CA GLY A 55 22.77 13.63 -5.96
C GLY A 55 22.01 13.95 -4.65
N LYS A 56 20.73 14.33 -4.74
CA LYS A 56 19.91 14.77 -3.60
C LYS A 56 19.24 13.59 -2.88
N LYS A 57 20.04 12.66 -2.37
CA LYS A 57 19.58 11.40 -1.76
C LYS A 57 18.65 11.64 -0.55
N GLU A 58 19.00 12.57 0.32
CA GLU A 58 18.23 12.86 1.53
C GLU A 58 16.84 13.46 1.23
N GLU A 59 16.71 14.24 0.17
CA GLU A 59 15.42 14.76 -0.28
C GLU A 59 14.53 13.65 -0.90
N ALA A 60 15.12 12.58 -1.43
CA ALA A 60 14.39 11.46 -2.03
C ALA A 60 13.80 10.49 -0.99
N LYS A 61 14.46 10.27 0.15
CA LYS A 61 14.05 9.30 1.18
C LYS A 61 12.62 9.51 1.72
N PRO A 62 12.18 10.74 2.07
CA PRO A 62 10.80 10.97 2.50
C PRO A 62 9.76 10.59 1.46
N LEU A 63 10.05 10.79 0.16
CA LEU A 63 9.14 10.41 -0.93
C LEU A 63 9.04 8.90 -1.07
N MET A 64 10.13 8.16 -0.88
CA MET A 64 10.12 6.70 -0.84
C MET A 64 9.28 6.18 0.30
N LYS A 65 9.43 6.78 1.51
CA LYS A 65 8.57 6.44 2.65
C LYS A 65 7.10 6.73 2.35
N LYS A 66 6.79 7.86 1.72
CA LYS A 66 5.41 8.22 1.37
C LYS A 66 4.79 7.21 0.40
N ILE A 67 5.54 6.75 -0.62
CA ILE A 67 5.09 5.69 -1.53
C ILE A 67 4.85 4.38 -0.77
N SER A 68 5.76 3.99 0.13
CA SER A 68 5.59 2.82 0.98
C SER A 68 4.31 2.89 1.80
N ASP A 69 4.06 4.01 2.48
CA ASP A 69 2.86 4.22 3.30
C ASP A 69 1.57 4.19 2.46
N ASN A 70 1.61 4.74 1.24
CA ASN A 70 0.48 4.70 0.32
C ASN A 70 0.16 3.25 -0.12
N TYR A 71 1.17 2.43 -0.43
CA TYR A 71 0.95 1.02 -0.77
C TYR A 71 0.31 0.23 0.36
N LYS A 72 0.69 0.49 1.62
CA LYS A 72 0.03 -0.12 2.79
C LYS A 72 -1.43 0.28 2.90
N LYS A 73 -1.74 1.57 2.75
CA LYS A 73 -3.11 2.07 2.77
C LYS A 73 -3.95 1.49 1.64
N LEU A 74 -3.38 1.35 0.44
CA LEU A 74 -4.06 0.83 -0.73
C LEU A 74 -4.55 -0.61 -0.56
N LEU A 75 -4.00 -1.41 0.37
CA LEU A 75 -4.51 -2.76 0.67
C LEU A 75 -6.01 -2.75 1.02
N ASP A 76 -6.48 -1.69 1.67
CA ASP A 76 -7.85 -1.55 2.11
C ASP A 76 -8.78 -0.93 1.03
N TYR A 77 -8.24 -0.38 -0.07
CA TYR A 77 -9.00 0.38 -1.07
C TYR A 77 -9.58 -0.47 -2.21
N PHE A 78 -9.69 -1.79 -2.02
CA PHE A 78 -10.26 -2.73 -2.98
C PHE A 78 -11.32 -3.65 -2.33
N PRO A 79 -12.35 -3.09 -1.66
CA PRO A 79 -13.46 -3.90 -1.19
C PRO A 79 -14.30 -4.42 -2.36
N GLU A 80 -15.07 -5.49 -2.14
CA GLU A 80 -15.84 -6.21 -3.16
C GLU A 80 -16.78 -5.32 -3.99
N ASN A 81 -17.36 -4.31 -3.37
CA ASN A 81 -18.31 -3.39 -4.00
C ASN A 81 -17.67 -2.30 -4.88
N THR A 82 -16.34 -2.35 -5.12
CA THR A 82 -15.60 -1.34 -5.91
C THR A 82 -15.01 -1.90 -7.21
N LYS A 83 -15.53 -3.02 -7.70
CA LYS A 83 -15.06 -3.69 -8.93
C LYS A 83 -15.32 -2.85 -10.17
N GLU A 84 -16.40 -2.10 -10.18
CA GLU A 84 -16.89 -1.39 -11.36
C GLU A 84 -17.26 0.07 -11.04
N GLY A 85 -17.46 0.86 -12.08
CA GLY A 85 -17.91 2.25 -11.99
C GLY A 85 -16.78 3.27 -11.85
N PHE A 86 -17.15 4.54 -11.91
CA PHE A 86 -16.27 5.72 -11.68
C PHE A 86 -14.96 5.70 -12.48
N LYS A 87 -15.00 5.12 -13.70
CA LYS A 87 -13.84 4.96 -14.59
C LYS A 87 -12.68 4.24 -13.89
N THR A 88 -12.97 3.19 -13.12
CA THR A 88 -11.93 2.34 -12.54
C THR A 88 -11.21 1.58 -13.66
N GLU A 89 -9.89 1.45 -13.53
CA GLU A 89 -9.04 0.63 -14.39
C GLU A 89 -8.65 -0.69 -13.72
N ALA A 90 -9.17 -0.93 -12.53
CA ALA A 90 -8.94 -2.17 -11.77
C ALA A 90 -9.64 -3.34 -12.49
N LEU A 91 -8.87 -4.39 -12.80
CA LEU A 91 -9.41 -5.60 -13.42
C LEU A 91 -10.05 -6.53 -12.37
N PRO A 92 -11.05 -7.34 -12.73
CA PRO A 92 -11.66 -8.36 -11.86
C PRO A 92 -10.64 -9.31 -11.24
N SER A 93 -9.53 -9.58 -11.93
CA SER A 93 -8.41 -10.41 -11.44
C SER A 93 -7.86 -10.00 -10.07
N ILE A 94 -8.03 -8.74 -9.64
CA ILE A 94 -7.65 -8.27 -8.30
C ILE A 94 -8.40 -9.04 -7.22
N TRP A 95 -9.71 -9.23 -7.39
CA TRP A 95 -10.56 -9.91 -6.41
C TRP A 95 -10.50 -11.43 -6.55
N GLU A 96 -10.29 -11.93 -7.76
CA GLU A 96 -10.07 -13.36 -8.03
C GLU A 96 -8.74 -13.87 -7.47
N ASN A 97 -7.72 -13.01 -7.43
CA ASN A 97 -6.36 -13.33 -6.95
C ASN A 97 -5.91 -12.35 -5.85
N LYS A 98 -6.77 -12.13 -4.86
CA LYS A 98 -6.60 -11.10 -3.83
C LYS A 98 -5.30 -11.24 -3.05
N ASP A 99 -4.92 -12.47 -2.69
CA ASP A 99 -3.70 -12.73 -1.92
C ASP A 99 -2.45 -12.36 -2.72
N GLU A 100 -2.42 -12.67 -4.01
CA GLU A 100 -1.31 -12.30 -4.89
C GLU A 100 -1.24 -10.79 -5.09
N PHE A 101 -2.38 -10.13 -5.33
CA PHE A 101 -2.45 -8.68 -5.42
C PHE A 101 -1.93 -8.01 -4.14
N ASN A 102 -2.37 -8.47 -2.98
CA ASN A 102 -1.91 -7.95 -1.68
C ASN A 102 -0.41 -8.19 -1.46
N ALA A 103 0.11 -9.35 -1.86
CA ALA A 103 1.53 -9.67 -1.77
C ALA A 103 2.38 -8.73 -2.65
N LEU A 104 1.93 -8.39 -3.86
CA LEU A 104 2.60 -7.40 -4.73
C LEU A 104 2.58 -5.99 -4.13
N MET A 105 1.46 -5.57 -3.54
CA MET A 105 1.35 -4.28 -2.86
C MET A 105 2.28 -4.20 -1.65
N GLN A 106 2.32 -5.25 -0.82
CA GLN A 106 3.22 -5.33 0.31
C GLN A 106 4.68 -5.33 -0.13
N LYS A 107 5.02 -6.12 -1.17
CA LYS A 107 6.36 -6.12 -1.76
C LYS A 107 6.76 -4.73 -2.25
N ALA A 108 5.88 -4.02 -2.95
CA ALA A 108 6.15 -2.67 -3.43
C ALA A 108 6.40 -1.69 -2.27
N SER A 109 5.63 -1.79 -1.18
CA SER A 109 5.87 -1.03 0.04
C SER A 109 7.25 -1.29 0.64
N ASP A 110 7.59 -2.56 0.83
CA ASP A 110 8.86 -2.99 1.45
C ASP A 110 10.07 -2.61 0.57
N ASP A 111 9.94 -2.75 -0.74
CA ASP A 111 11.00 -2.40 -1.69
C ASP A 111 11.28 -0.89 -1.71
N MET A 112 10.29 -0.04 -1.46
CA MET A 112 10.52 1.40 -1.28
C MET A 112 11.37 1.70 -0.05
N LEU A 113 11.15 0.99 1.06
CA LEU A 113 11.98 1.13 2.27
C LEU A 113 13.38 0.55 2.08
N LYS A 114 13.52 -0.54 1.30
CA LYS A 114 14.82 -1.09 0.90
C LYS A 114 15.57 -0.11 0.00
N LEU A 115 14.88 0.52 -0.96
CA LEU A 115 15.48 1.53 -1.84
C LEU A 115 16.03 2.70 -1.02
N ALA A 116 15.26 3.21 -0.05
CA ALA A 116 15.68 4.32 0.80
C ALA A 116 16.98 4.04 1.58
N LYS A 117 17.24 2.77 1.92
CA LYS A 117 18.50 2.34 2.55
C LYS A 117 19.61 2.11 1.51
N ALA A 118 19.26 1.48 0.39
CA ALA A 118 20.24 1.05 -0.62
C ALA A 118 20.89 2.21 -1.38
N ILE A 119 20.21 3.34 -1.54
CA ILE A 119 20.73 4.50 -2.27
C ILE A 119 22.00 5.10 -1.64
N ASP A 120 22.25 4.85 -0.36
CA ASP A 120 23.43 5.40 0.32
C ASP A 120 24.72 4.73 -0.15
N THR A 121 24.65 3.43 -0.48
CA THR A 121 25.82 2.58 -0.79
C THR A 121 25.79 1.98 -2.20
N ALA A 122 24.72 2.20 -2.97
CA ALA A 122 24.60 1.62 -4.31
C ALA A 122 25.57 2.29 -5.31
N ASP A 123 26.30 1.46 -6.05
CA ASP A 123 27.18 1.92 -7.13
C ASP A 123 26.37 2.36 -8.36
N ASP A 124 25.24 1.70 -8.64
CA ASP A 124 24.35 2.03 -9.76
C ASP A 124 22.94 2.37 -9.23
N LEU A 125 22.68 3.66 -9.08
CA LEU A 125 21.37 4.18 -8.66
C LEU A 125 20.26 3.90 -9.68
N GLY A 126 20.58 3.82 -10.97
CA GLY A 126 19.60 3.52 -12.02
C GLY A 126 19.11 2.07 -11.93
N ALA A 127 20.04 1.13 -11.81
CA ALA A 127 19.74 -0.30 -11.68
C ALA A 127 18.93 -0.59 -10.42
N ILE A 128 19.30 -0.01 -9.27
CA ILE A 128 18.56 -0.26 -8.01
C ILE A 128 17.15 0.36 -8.03
N GLN A 129 16.95 1.55 -8.63
CA GLN A 129 15.64 2.13 -8.85
C GLN A 129 14.78 1.25 -9.75
N LYS A 130 15.32 0.78 -10.88
CA LYS A 130 14.61 -0.13 -11.78
C LYS A 130 14.15 -1.38 -11.02
N LYS A 131 15.03 -1.99 -10.25
CA LYS A 131 14.76 -3.22 -9.50
C LYS A 131 13.72 -3.04 -8.39
N LEU A 132 13.83 -2.00 -7.56
CA LEU A 132 13.05 -1.85 -6.33
C LEU A 132 11.85 -0.90 -6.47
N MET A 133 11.74 -0.14 -7.55
CA MET A 133 10.65 0.81 -7.75
C MET A 133 9.88 0.52 -9.04
N TRP A 134 10.49 0.68 -10.20
CA TRP A 134 9.77 0.61 -11.49
C TRP A 134 9.27 -0.80 -11.83
N SER A 135 10.01 -1.86 -11.47
CA SER A 135 9.58 -3.24 -11.71
C SER A 135 8.32 -3.62 -10.93
N ASN A 136 8.07 -3.02 -9.77
CA ASN A 136 6.84 -3.24 -9.02
C ASN A 136 5.62 -2.62 -9.73
N CYS A 137 5.79 -1.46 -10.39
CA CYS A 137 4.73 -0.87 -11.19
C CYS A 137 4.30 -1.80 -12.34
N SER A 138 5.27 -2.30 -13.12
CA SER A 138 5.00 -3.20 -14.24
C SER A 138 4.36 -4.50 -13.79
N ALA A 139 4.92 -5.17 -12.78
CA ALA A 139 4.44 -6.46 -12.29
C ALA A 139 2.96 -6.44 -11.87
N CYS A 140 2.52 -5.32 -11.28
CA CYS A 140 1.12 -5.13 -10.90
C CYS A 140 0.25 -4.76 -12.11
N HIS A 141 0.68 -3.81 -12.94
CA HIS A 141 -0.08 -3.30 -14.06
C HIS A 141 -0.37 -4.36 -15.13
N ASP A 142 0.58 -5.23 -15.41
CA ASP A 142 0.45 -6.28 -16.43
C ASP A 142 -0.69 -7.27 -16.13
N ARG A 143 -1.10 -7.38 -14.87
CA ARG A 143 -2.07 -8.38 -14.41
C ARG A 143 -3.37 -7.81 -13.87
N PHE A 144 -3.31 -6.63 -13.27
CA PHE A 144 -4.37 -6.09 -12.42
C PHE A 144 -4.93 -4.75 -12.88
N ARG A 145 -4.39 -4.17 -13.97
CA ARG A 145 -4.87 -2.91 -14.53
C ARG A 145 -5.24 -3.06 -15.99
N ALA A 146 -6.35 -2.44 -16.40
CA ALA A 146 -6.72 -2.35 -17.81
C ALA A 146 -5.63 -1.65 -18.63
N PRO A 147 -5.33 -2.10 -19.86
CA PRO A 147 -4.41 -1.40 -20.76
C PRO A 147 -4.94 -0.01 -21.11
N HIS A 148 -4.03 0.94 -21.33
CA HIS A 148 -4.32 2.30 -21.79
C HIS A 148 -4.19 2.40 -23.30
#